data_f7ccb67eaa80cac38d6dcba1b43d00c3
#
_entry.id   f7ccb67eaa80cac38d6dcba1b43d00c3
#
_cell.length_a   1.000
_cell.length_b   1.000
_cell.length_c   1.000
_cell.angle_alpha   90.00
_cell.angle_beta   90.00
_cell.angle_gamma   90.00
#
_symmetry.space_group_name_H-M   'P 1'
#
loop_
_entity.id
_entity.type
_entity.pdbx_description
1 polymer ?
#
loop_
_entity_poly.entity_id
_entity_poly.type
_entity_poly.pdbx_seq_one_letter_code
_entity_poly.pdbx_strand_id
1 'polypeptide(L)'
;MEAETLVGLIDACVSDFDSDGLSELVTQLQIDLPRLLTSAKQSDFELAIKGARLIAFSQHPEPLSSCIHVLLDVAAAHMPRGLTRDAIPLVERALDLAEDNGLTSELRRACNHYSLLSTDVGIPARGVEYALRAAVLARDLQDDPSVAAAFGNMTAALCSMGLYRETVSVSLRIIKRFSGDPRCATFVAAARGNMASAALALQHYSLCVDAAKTACESMGLPRDSHGILNRVIAEGTWLKGAIGLNQNEVIADRLKVIRGMSDAFQSPRLQMNRQLAEAAYEIHAGNLTVAVTQLLELRKHSKLMPGLYRDNLVLLVRAYEKGHDHAGALLYLGELVEFLGKSQVAAVRSKLEVIRERVQTPMPGKDDVRAVIMAIQKIPGSQKEEIEVPEGLYREALERLAVAAELREDALGRHAYRVGKLTGLLANSLGYGHKFSEDIELAARLHDIGKLGIPDGLLMKPGKLTDAEFSVMQRHTTIGAQILQQCSHPAFRLAEQISLHHHEKWDGTGYPKGLKGDNIPEVARIAALADVYDALTHARAYKHAWTHAEAVLEIERTSGTHFEPRMVTAFIKLVDHLRRSHGERFDDYLAEAGNHSSFIQARDKMHEMLNEMEPLAPGELL
;
A
#
# COMPACT_ATOMS: atom_id res chain seq x y z
N MET A 1 35.14 -25.63 9.72
CA MET A 1 36.23 -24.63 9.83
C MET A 1 35.70 -23.22 9.52
N GLU A 2 35.11 -22.97 8.36
CA GLU A 2 34.64 -21.61 7.96
C GLU A 2 33.52 -21.03 8.82
N ALA A 3 32.54 -21.84 9.24
CA ALA A 3 31.44 -21.38 10.10
C ALA A 3 31.91 -21.08 11.54
N GLU A 4 32.93 -21.78 12.03
CA GLU A 4 33.52 -21.53 13.35
C GLU A 4 34.29 -20.20 13.38
N THR A 5 34.94 -19.83 12.28
CA THR A 5 35.62 -18.54 12.14
C THR A 5 34.62 -17.37 12.19
N LEU A 6 33.52 -17.46 11.45
CA LEU A 6 32.47 -16.41 11.44
C LEU A 6 31.76 -16.28 12.79
N VAL A 7 31.47 -17.40 13.47
CA VAL A 7 30.93 -17.38 14.83
C VAL A 7 31.89 -16.72 15.78
N GLY A 8 33.20 -17.06 15.71
CA GLY A 8 34.23 -16.44 16.55
C GLY A 8 34.36 -14.93 16.34
N LEU A 9 34.27 -14.45 15.08
CA LEU A 9 34.30 -13.02 14.77
C LEU A 9 33.04 -12.29 15.28
N ILE A 10 31.86 -12.91 15.15
CA ILE A 10 30.63 -12.35 15.71
C ILE A 10 30.70 -12.24 17.22
N ASP A 11 31.19 -13.29 17.92
CA ASP A 11 31.29 -13.31 19.36
C ASP A 11 32.37 -12.30 19.85
N ALA A 12 33.47 -12.14 19.11
CA ALA A 12 34.49 -11.12 19.39
C ALA A 12 33.91 -9.71 19.23
N CYS A 13 33.22 -9.41 18.15
CA CYS A 13 32.53 -8.12 17.94
C CYS A 13 31.45 -7.84 18.99
N VAL A 14 30.82 -8.85 19.56
CA VAL A 14 29.84 -8.69 20.65
C VAL A 14 30.51 -8.37 21.97
N SER A 15 31.70 -8.94 22.21
CA SER A 15 32.45 -8.76 23.47
C SER A 15 33.30 -7.50 23.48
N ASP A 16 33.92 -7.14 22.37
CA ASP A 16 34.79 -5.97 22.25
C ASP A 16 34.61 -5.35 20.86
N PHE A 17 33.79 -4.29 20.80
CA PHE A 17 33.35 -3.69 19.54
C PHE A 17 34.40 -2.69 19.05
N ASP A 18 35.42 -3.18 18.32
CA ASP A 18 36.45 -2.36 17.70
C ASP A 18 36.27 -2.27 16.16
N SER A 19 36.96 -1.29 15.54
CA SER A 19 36.85 -1.04 14.09
C SER A 19 37.52 -2.13 13.26
N ASP A 20 38.57 -2.76 13.77
CA ASP A 20 39.34 -3.76 13.05
C ASP A 20 38.61 -5.10 13.01
N GLY A 21 38.04 -5.51 14.14
CA GLY A 21 37.18 -6.71 14.22
C GLY A 21 35.92 -6.59 13.37
N LEU A 22 35.32 -5.40 13.30
CA LEU A 22 34.16 -5.17 12.43
C LEU A 22 34.54 -5.27 10.95
N SER A 23 35.67 -4.72 10.53
CA SER A 23 36.13 -4.78 9.13
C SER A 23 36.43 -6.23 8.71
N GLU A 24 37.01 -7.02 9.59
CA GLU A 24 37.25 -8.45 9.35
C GLU A 24 35.93 -9.23 9.28
N LEU A 25 34.95 -8.95 10.16
CA LEU A 25 33.60 -9.52 10.12
C LEU A 25 32.90 -9.22 8.82
N VAL A 26 32.94 -7.96 8.35
CA VAL A 26 32.30 -7.55 7.07
C VAL A 26 32.92 -8.32 5.91
N THR A 27 34.23 -8.42 5.85
CA THR A 27 34.98 -9.14 4.81
C THR A 27 34.61 -10.62 4.81
N GLN A 28 34.60 -11.27 5.96
CA GLN A 28 34.24 -12.68 6.07
C GLN A 28 32.75 -12.93 5.75
N LEU A 29 31.85 -12.05 6.18
CA LEU A 29 30.44 -12.12 5.83
C LEU A 29 30.21 -12.02 4.32
N GLN A 30 30.88 -11.11 3.62
CA GLN A 30 30.77 -11.02 2.16
C GLN A 30 31.14 -12.33 1.46
N ILE A 31 32.18 -13.03 1.94
CA ILE A 31 32.62 -14.31 1.40
C ILE A 31 31.58 -15.41 1.67
N ASP A 32 31.06 -15.47 2.90
CA ASP A 32 30.18 -16.55 3.35
C ASP A 32 28.70 -16.32 2.98
N LEU A 33 28.29 -15.07 2.73
CA LEU A 33 26.90 -14.66 2.56
C LEU A 33 26.15 -15.48 1.49
N PRO A 34 26.68 -15.72 0.27
CA PRO A 34 25.99 -16.51 -0.73
C PRO A 34 25.62 -17.93 -0.23
N ARG A 35 26.51 -18.55 0.55
CA ARG A 35 26.31 -19.87 1.15
C ARG A 35 25.27 -19.81 2.28
N LEU A 36 25.39 -18.84 3.18
CA LEU A 36 24.49 -18.68 4.33
C LEU A 36 23.05 -18.38 3.91
N LEU A 37 22.86 -17.54 2.90
CA LEU A 37 21.54 -17.13 2.42
C LEU A 37 20.84 -18.20 1.58
N THR A 38 21.58 -19.09 0.92
CA THR A 38 21.04 -20.21 0.13
C THR A 38 20.89 -21.50 0.93
N SER A 39 21.46 -21.57 2.14
CA SER A 39 21.37 -22.73 3.01
C SER A 39 19.92 -23.00 3.44
N ALA A 40 19.53 -24.27 3.47
CA ALA A 40 18.28 -24.73 4.06
C ALA A 40 18.29 -24.72 5.60
N LYS A 41 19.47 -24.56 6.23
CA LYS A 41 19.61 -24.53 7.68
C LYS A 41 19.23 -23.17 8.23
N GLN A 42 18.29 -23.16 9.15
CA GLN A 42 17.86 -21.91 9.83
C GLN A 42 19.01 -21.25 10.59
N SER A 43 19.93 -22.04 11.19
CA SER A 43 21.12 -21.54 11.90
C SER A 43 22.04 -20.69 11.02
N ASP A 44 22.19 -21.06 9.74
CA ASP A 44 23.05 -20.33 8.81
C ASP A 44 22.46 -18.95 8.50
N PHE A 45 21.16 -18.88 8.32
CA PHE A 45 20.46 -17.60 8.12
C PHE A 45 20.49 -16.71 9.38
N GLU A 46 20.30 -17.31 10.56
CA GLU A 46 20.42 -16.58 11.83
C GLU A 46 21.83 -16.01 12.06
N LEU A 47 22.86 -16.71 11.62
CA LEU A 47 24.24 -16.22 11.67
C LEU A 47 24.43 -15.00 10.76
N ALA A 48 23.89 -15.03 9.52
CA ALA A 48 23.92 -13.88 8.62
C ALA A 48 23.18 -12.67 9.20
N ILE A 49 22.02 -12.88 9.84
CA ILE A 49 21.25 -11.83 10.52
C ILE A 49 22.06 -11.22 11.68
N LYS A 50 22.70 -12.04 12.51
CA LYS A 50 23.51 -11.53 13.62
C LYS A 50 24.63 -10.63 13.13
N GLY A 51 25.37 -11.05 12.11
CA GLY A 51 26.43 -10.25 11.50
C GLY A 51 25.91 -8.94 10.90
N ALA A 52 24.80 -8.98 10.14
CA ALA A 52 24.20 -7.80 9.57
C ALA A 52 23.71 -6.81 10.64
N ARG A 53 23.17 -7.29 11.76
CA ARG A 53 22.76 -6.45 12.88
C ARG A 53 23.95 -5.75 13.55
N LEU A 54 25.06 -6.43 13.73
CA LEU A 54 26.29 -5.81 14.26
C LEU A 54 26.76 -4.66 13.35
N ILE A 55 26.76 -4.87 12.03
CA ILE A 55 27.07 -3.82 11.05
C ILE A 55 26.09 -2.66 11.16
N ALA A 56 24.79 -2.96 11.27
CA ALA A 56 23.74 -1.93 11.33
C ALA A 56 23.86 -1.04 12.58
N PHE A 57 24.32 -1.59 13.70
CA PHE A 57 24.51 -0.85 14.97
C PHE A 57 25.84 -0.12 15.05
N SER A 58 26.79 -0.38 14.15
CA SER A 58 28.06 0.35 14.13
C SER A 58 27.87 1.82 13.77
N GLN A 59 28.58 2.70 14.46
CA GLN A 59 28.59 4.14 14.14
C GLN A 59 29.43 4.45 12.90
N HIS A 60 30.56 3.72 12.72
CA HIS A 60 31.51 3.89 11.63
C HIS A 60 31.83 2.55 10.97
N PRO A 61 30.85 1.95 10.21
CA PRO A 61 31.08 0.67 9.58
C PRO A 61 32.00 0.82 8.37
N GLU A 62 33.11 0.03 8.34
CA GLU A 62 34.06 0.03 7.21
C GLU A 62 34.37 -1.42 6.77
N PRO A 63 34.60 -1.70 5.50
CA PRO A 63 34.44 -0.80 4.34
C PRO A 63 32.96 -0.47 4.04
N LEU A 64 32.63 0.80 3.89
CA LEU A 64 31.26 1.31 3.88
C LEU A 64 30.36 0.69 2.80
N SER A 65 30.83 0.62 1.55
CA SER A 65 30.05 0.03 0.45
C SER A 65 29.77 -1.46 0.69
N SER A 66 30.75 -2.20 1.23
CA SER A 66 30.61 -3.61 1.60
C SER A 66 29.58 -3.81 2.72
N CYS A 67 29.58 -2.95 3.71
CA CYS A 67 28.60 -2.97 4.79
C CYS A 67 27.17 -2.79 4.24
N ILE A 68 26.98 -1.78 3.37
CA ILE A 68 25.69 -1.53 2.72
C ILE A 68 25.24 -2.75 1.91
N HIS A 69 26.13 -3.38 1.15
CA HIS A 69 25.81 -4.58 0.37
C HIS A 69 25.35 -5.74 1.26
N VAL A 70 26.08 -6.02 2.35
CA VAL A 70 25.69 -7.08 3.31
C VAL A 70 24.30 -6.80 3.91
N LEU A 71 24.04 -5.56 4.32
CA LEU A 71 22.73 -5.18 4.87
C LEU A 71 21.59 -5.43 3.87
N LEU A 72 21.78 -5.04 2.61
CA LEU A 72 20.77 -5.19 1.56
C LEU A 72 20.57 -6.65 1.17
N ASP A 73 21.61 -7.45 1.04
CA ASP A 73 21.53 -8.85 0.66
C ASP A 73 20.86 -9.70 1.75
N VAL A 74 21.18 -9.46 3.02
CA VAL A 74 20.50 -10.09 4.16
C VAL A 74 19.02 -9.64 4.21
N ALA A 75 18.74 -8.37 4.00
CA ALA A 75 17.37 -7.87 3.95
C ALA A 75 16.53 -8.53 2.84
N ALA A 76 17.09 -8.67 1.64
CA ALA A 76 16.43 -9.35 0.53
C ALA A 76 16.07 -10.81 0.83
N ALA A 77 16.94 -11.51 1.56
CA ALA A 77 16.76 -12.92 1.94
C ALA A 77 15.66 -13.16 2.99
N HIS A 78 15.18 -12.11 3.67
CA HIS A 78 14.04 -12.21 4.60
C HIS A 78 12.71 -12.42 3.87
N MET A 79 12.55 -11.84 2.68
CA MET A 79 11.28 -11.82 1.97
C MET A 79 10.76 -13.21 1.57
N PRO A 80 11.55 -14.11 0.97
CA PRO A 80 11.09 -15.47 0.66
C PRO A 80 10.71 -16.28 1.92
N ARG A 81 11.26 -15.90 3.09
CA ARG A 81 11.01 -16.53 4.38
C ARG A 81 9.79 -15.97 5.13
N GLY A 82 9.15 -14.92 4.59
CA GLY A 82 8.02 -14.25 5.24
C GLY A 82 8.40 -13.37 6.43
N LEU A 83 9.67 -13.01 6.56
CA LEU A 83 10.25 -12.21 7.65
C LEU A 83 10.52 -10.75 7.23
N THR A 84 9.79 -10.24 6.26
CA THR A 84 10.05 -8.93 5.61
C THR A 84 10.10 -7.76 6.59
N ARG A 85 9.30 -7.80 7.66
CA ARG A 85 9.31 -6.71 8.67
C ARG A 85 10.66 -6.57 9.37
N ASP A 86 11.33 -7.68 9.63
CA ASP A 86 12.61 -7.70 10.32
C ASP A 86 13.76 -7.17 9.44
N ALA A 87 13.53 -7.09 8.13
CA ALA A 87 14.47 -6.56 7.15
C ALA A 87 14.44 -5.02 7.05
N ILE A 88 13.33 -4.36 7.40
CA ILE A 88 13.18 -2.90 7.24
C ILE A 88 14.30 -2.11 7.93
N PRO A 89 14.64 -2.36 9.20
CA PRO A 89 15.72 -1.60 9.87
C PRO A 89 17.08 -1.74 9.19
N LEU A 90 17.36 -2.89 8.57
CA LEU A 90 18.62 -3.10 7.85
C LEU A 90 18.70 -2.22 6.60
N VAL A 91 17.60 -2.11 5.86
CA VAL A 91 17.56 -1.26 4.66
C VAL A 91 17.53 0.22 5.02
N GLU A 92 16.84 0.60 6.10
CA GLU A 92 16.86 1.99 6.61
C GLU A 92 18.29 2.40 6.97
N ARG A 93 19.04 1.53 7.66
CA ARG A 93 20.46 1.80 7.96
C ARG A 93 21.30 1.90 6.68
N ALA A 94 21.07 1.05 5.70
CA ALA A 94 21.75 1.11 4.41
C ALA A 94 21.44 2.43 3.66
N LEU A 95 20.20 2.93 3.72
CA LEU A 95 19.80 4.23 3.18
C LEU A 95 20.56 5.37 3.84
N ASP A 96 20.55 5.42 5.19
CA ASP A 96 21.24 6.46 5.96
C ASP A 96 22.73 6.49 5.64
N LEU A 97 23.41 5.32 5.65
CA LEU A 97 24.83 5.22 5.34
C LEU A 97 25.15 5.69 3.91
N ALA A 98 24.32 5.33 2.93
CA ALA A 98 24.53 5.72 1.55
C ALA A 98 24.26 7.22 1.32
N GLU A 99 23.25 7.79 1.98
CA GLU A 99 22.86 9.19 1.86
C GLU A 99 23.87 10.11 2.53
N ASP A 100 24.24 9.82 3.79
CA ASP A 100 25.20 10.61 4.57
C ASP A 100 26.60 10.68 3.92
N ASN A 101 26.96 9.66 3.14
CA ASN A 101 28.27 9.57 2.49
C ASN A 101 28.25 9.81 0.96
N GLY A 102 27.11 10.23 0.40
CA GLY A 102 26.98 10.57 -1.02
C GLY A 102 27.19 9.40 -1.99
N LEU A 103 26.93 8.15 -1.54
CA LEU A 103 27.14 6.93 -2.33
C LEU A 103 25.92 6.67 -3.25
N THR A 104 25.87 7.34 -4.39
CA THR A 104 24.72 7.35 -5.30
C THR A 104 24.28 5.96 -5.77
N SER A 105 25.23 5.07 -6.10
CA SER A 105 24.94 3.70 -6.55
C SER A 105 24.30 2.86 -5.45
N GLU A 106 24.87 2.93 -4.25
CA GLU A 106 24.38 2.24 -3.04
C GLU A 106 23.03 2.80 -2.60
N LEU A 107 22.87 4.12 -2.63
CA LEU A 107 21.60 4.79 -2.33
C LEU A 107 20.49 4.32 -3.28
N ARG A 108 20.76 4.24 -4.59
CA ARG A 108 19.84 3.69 -5.58
C ARG A 108 19.43 2.26 -5.23
N ARG A 109 20.41 1.39 -4.90
CA ARG A 109 20.13 -0.01 -4.50
C ARG A 109 19.27 -0.05 -3.23
N ALA A 110 19.62 0.71 -2.22
CA ALA A 110 18.89 0.78 -0.96
C ALA A 110 17.44 1.28 -1.18
N CYS A 111 17.23 2.31 -1.98
CA CYS A 111 15.90 2.79 -2.37
C CYS A 111 15.08 1.69 -3.05
N ASN A 112 15.69 0.92 -3.95
CA ASN A 112 15.02 -0.16 -4.66
C ASN A 112 14.58 -1.30 -3.72
N HIS A 113 15.44 -1.69 -2.76
CA HIS A 113 15.10 -2.68 -1.72
C HIS A 113 14.01 -2.16 -0.78
N TYR A 114 14.11 -0.91 -0.34
CA TYR A 114 13.10 -0.32 0.54
C TYR A 114 11.73 -0.25 -0.13
N SER A 115 11.69 0.07 -1.43
CA SER A 115 10.45 0.06 -2.23
C SER A 115 9.77 -1.31 -2.20
N LEU A 116 10.56 -2.36 -2.46
CA LEU A 116 10.04 -3.74 -2.51
C LEU A 116 9.55 -4.20 -1.13
N LEU A 117 10.37 -4.02 -0.09
CA LEU A 117 10.02 -4.44 1.27
C LEU A 117 8.85 -3.66 1.84
N SER A 118 8.78 -2.34 1.60
CA SER A 118 7.65 -1.50 2.03
C SER A 118 6.33 -1.97 1.42
N THR A 119 6.35 -2.38 0.16
CA THR A 119 5.18 -2.94 -0.52
C THR A 119 4.73 -4.25 0.12
N ASP A 120 5.66 -5.15 0.42
CA ASP A 120 5.37 -6.47 1.01
C ASP A 120 4.83 -6.38 2.45
N VAL A 121 5.33 -5.43 3.24
CA VAL A 121 4.83 -5.20 4.61
C VAL A 121 3.53 -4.39 4.69
N GLY A 122 2.97 -3.97 3.54
CA GLY A 122 1.69 -3.29 3.46
C GLY A 122 1.79 -1.76 3.53
N ILE A 123 2.92 -1.16 3.14
CA ILE A 123 3.11 0.30 3.02
C ILE A 123 3.45 0.66 1.55
N PRO A 124 2.58 0.32 0.58
CA PRO A 124 2.92 0.43 -0.85
C PRO A 124 3.11 1.89 -1.32
N ALA A 125 2.50 2.88 -0.65
CA ALA A 125 2.72 4.29 -1.00
C ALA A 125 4.20 4.69 -0.83
N ARG A 126 4.87 4.24 0.25
CA ARG A 126 6.33 4.37 0.37
C ARG A 126 7.07 3.58 -0.71
N GLY A 127 6.54 2.42 -1.07
CA GLY A 127 7.06 1.63 -2.19
C GLY A 127 7.14 2.45 -3.48
N VAL A 128 6.09 3.21 -3.81
CA VAL A 128 6.08 4.12 -4.99
C VAL A 128 7.11 5.24 -4.85
N GLU A 129 7.16 5.93 -3.70
CA GLU A 129 8.10 7.04 -3.47
C GLU A 129 9.56 6.60 -3.66
N TYR A 130 9.95 5.49 -3.03
CA TYR A 130 11.33 5.00 -3.10
C TYR A 130 11.66 4.35 -4.43
N ALA A 131 10.68 3.74 -5.12
CA ALA A 131 10.85 3.28 -6.50
C ALA A 131 11.14 4.45 -7.45
N LEU A 132 10.40 5.56 -7.31
CA LEU A 132 10.66 6.76 -8.11
C LEU A 132 12.06 7.33 -7.82
N ARG A 133 12.44 7.43 -6.55
CA ARG A 133 13.78 7.89 -6.16
C ARG A 133 14.86 7.01 -6.77
N ALA A 134 14.70 5.68 -6.73
CA ALA A 134 15.61 4.73 -7.36
C ALA A 134 15.67 4.91 -8.89
N ALA A 135 14.52 5.16 -9.55
CA ALA A 135 14.45 5.38 -10.99
C ALA A 135 15.18 6.66 -11.41
N VAL A 136 15.03 7.76 -10.66
CA VAL A 136 15.74 9.03 -10.89
C VAL A 136 17.25 8.81 -10.79
N LEU A 137 17.72 8.21 -9.69
CA LEU A 137 19.13 7.92 -9.47
C LEU A 137 19.70 6.99 -10.56
N ALA A 138 18.93 5.97 -10.98
CA ALA A 138 19.33 5.06 -12.05
C ALA A 138 19.45 5.77 -13.40
N ARG A 139 18.50 6.66 -13.72
CA ARG A 139 18.56 7.48 -14.96
C ARG A 139 19.78 8.39 -14.97
N ASP A 140 20.06 9.04 -13.84
CA ASP A 140 21.23 9.94 -13.74
C ASP A 140 22.56 9.17 -13.87
N LEU A 141 22.57 7.87 -13.48
CA LEU A 141 23.68 6.94 -13.68
C LEU A 141 23.70 6.28 -15.08
N GLN A 142 22.73 6.56 -15.94
CA GLN A 142 22.52 5.92 -17.25
C GLN A 142 22.43 4.39 -17.17
N ASP A 143 21.80 3.87 -16.10
CA ASP A 143 21.64 2.44 -15.80
C ASP A 143 20.21 1.98 -16.13
N ASP A 144 19.93 1.73 -17.42
CA ASP A 144 18.62 1.27 -17.91
C ASP A 144 18.07 0.03 -17.19
N PRO A 145 18.84 -1.03 -16.89
CA PRO A 145 18.35 -2.15 -16.09
C PRO A 145 17.83 -1.75 -14.70
N SER A 146 18.50 -0.83 -14.03
CA SER A 146 18.05 -0.34 -12.73
C SER A 146 16.84 0.58 -12.83
N VAL A 147 16.68 1.33 -13.93
CA VAL A 147 15.44 2.07 -14.22
C VAL A 147 14.28 1.08 -14.39
N ALA A 148 14.47 0.02 -15.17
CA ALA A 148 13.46 -1.01 -15.39
C ALA A 148 13.08 -1.74 -14.08
N ALA A 149 14.07 -2.04 -13.23
CA ALA A 149 13.86 -2.65 -11.92
C ALA A 149 13.02 -1.74 -10.98
N ALA A 150 13.36 -0.45 -10.92
CA ALA A 150 12.66 0.51 -10.09
C ALA A 150 11.19 0.69 -10.51
N PHE A 151 10.93 0.84 -11.80
CA PHE A 151 9.55 0.89 -12.30
C PHE A 151 8.82 -0.45 -12.16
N GLY A 152 9.52 -1.59 -12.25
CA GLY A 152 8.96 -2.92 -11.94
C GLY A 152 8.44 -3.00 -10.50
N ASN A 153 9.23 -2.54 -9.52
CA ASN A 153 8.80 -2.44 -8.12
C ASN A 153 7.64 -1.46 -7.93
N MET A 154 7.66 -0.35 -8.66
CA MET A 154 6.55 0.61 -8.66
C MET A 154 5.23 -0.03 -9.13
N THR A 155 5.25 -0.85 -10.20
CA THR A 155 4.03 -1.54 -10.66
C THR A 155 3.49 -2.52 -9.61
N ALA A 156 4.35 -3.18 -8.84
CA ALA A 156 3.94 -4.03 -7.73
C ALA A 156 3.27 -3.20 -6.61
N ALA A 157 3.84 -2.04 -6.28
CA ALA A 157 3.28 -1.13 -5.28
C ALA A 157 1.92 -0.55 -5.71
N LEU A 158 1.79 -0.08 -6.95
CA LEU A 158 0.54 0.41 -7.52
C LEU A 158 -0.54 -0.69 -7.53
N CYS A 159 -0.19 -1.91 -7.92
CA CYS A 159 -1.09 -3.06 -7.88
C CYS A 159 -1.57 -3.37 -6.46
N SER A 160 -0.68 -3.28 -5.47
CA SER A 160 -1.01 -3.48 -4.05
C SER A 160 -1.92 -2.38 -3.50
N MET A 161 -1.87 -1.19 -4.08
CA MET A 161 -2.76 -0.06 -3.75
C MET A 161 -4.14 -0.16 -4.43
N GLY A 162 -4.35 -1.12 -5.33
CA GLY A 162 -5.56 -1.21 -6.15
C GLY A 162 -5.58 -0.26 -7.36
N LEU A 163 -4.48 0.40 -7.68
CA LEU A 163 -4.35 1.31 -8.82
C LEU A 163 -4.10 0.50 -10.12
N TYR A 164 -5.04 -0.38 -10.46
CA TYR A 164 -4.87 -1.38 -11.50
C TYR A 164 -4.70 -0.78 -12.90
N ARG A 165 -5.43 0.28 -13.24
CA ARG A 165 -5.29 0.96 -14.55
C ARG A 165 -3.91 1.60 -14.68
N GLU A 166 -3.43 2.24 -13.63
CA GLU A 166 -2.07 2.80 -13.61
C GLU A 166 -1.01 1.69 -13.68
N THR A 167 -1.22 0.59 -12.95
CA THR A 167 -0.33 -0.59 -13.05
C THR A 167 -0.20 -1.07 -14.49
N VAL A 168 -1.32 -1.21 -15.21
CA VAL A 168 -1.31 -1.61 -16.63
C VAL A 168 -0.58 -0.58 -17.49
N SER A 169 -0.88 0.71 -17.32
CA SER A 169 -0.27 1.81 -18.08
C SER A 169 1.26 1.86 -17.89
N VAL A 170 1.74 1.82 -16.64
CA VAL A 170 3.18 1.81 -16.32
C VAL A 170 3.84 0.54 -16.86
N SER A 171 3.22 -0.62 -16.69
CA SER A 171 3.75 -1.89 -17.20
C SER A 171 3.91 -1.89 -18.72
N LEU A 172 2.94 -1.36 -19.47
CA LEU A 172 3.01 -1.25 -20.93
C LEU A 172 4.21 -0.42 -21.37
N ARG A 173 4.48 0.71 -20.70
CA ARG A 173 5.64 1.57 -21.00
C ARG A 173 6.97 0.87 -20.74
N ILE A 174 7.08 0.15 -19.60
CA ILE A 174 8.25 -0.67 -19.27
C ILE A 174 8.49 -1.71 -20.36
N ILE A 175 7.43 -2.43 -20.75
CA ILE A 175 7.51 -3.48 -21.76
C ILE A 175 7.95 -2.89 -23.10
N LYS A 176 7.34 -1.80 -23.56
CA LYS A 176 7.72 -1.14 -24.82
C LYS A 176 9.16 -0.67 -24.81
N ARG A 177 9.58 0.01 -23.76
CA ARG A 177 10.91 0.64 -23.69
C ARG A 177 12.04 -0.37 -23.56
N PHE A 178 11.85 -1.44 -22.76
CA PHE A 178 12.94 -2.30 -22.32
C PHE A 178 12.92 -3.74 -22.88
N SER A 179 11.90 -4.15 -23.65
CA SER A 179 11.81 -5.53 -24.18
C SER A 179 12.95 -5.88 -25.14
N GLY A 180 13.59 -4.89 -25.77
CA GLY A 180 14.73 -5.09 -26.67
C GLY A 180 16.08 -5.29 -25.98
N ASP A 181 16.19 -5.01 -24.67
CA ASP A 181 17.44 -5.16 -23.90
C ASP A 181 17.41 -6.45 -23.06
N PRO A 182 18.26 -7.46 -23.37
CA PRO A 182 18.32 -8.70 -22.62
C PRO A 182 18.65 -8.51 -21.12
N ARG A 183 19.35 -7.44 -20.73
CA ARG A 183 19.69 -7.12 -19.35
C ARG A 183 18.44 -6.75 -18.53
N CYS A 184 17.39 -6.29 -19.21
CA CYS A 184 16.10 -5.90 -18.59
C CYS A 184 15.07 -7.04 -18.58
N ALA A 185 15.35 -8.20 -19.16
CA ALA A 185 14.38 -9.28 -19.39
C ALA A 185 13.61 -9.70 -18.12
N THR A 186 14.29 -9.84 -16.98
CA THR A 186 13.69 -10.22 -15.70
C THR A 186 12.70 -9.15 -15.20
N PHE A 187 13.05 -7.87 -15.34
CA PHE A 187 12.22 -6.74 -14.89
C PHE A 187 11.00 -6.55 -15.80
N VAL A 188 11.17 -6.75 -17.09
CA VAL A 188 10.07 -6.77 -18.07
C VAL A 188 9.11 -7.92 -17.79
N ALA A 189 9.62 -9.10 -17.43
CA ALA A 189 8.80 -10.24 -17.05
C ALA A 189 8.01 -9.97 -15.75
N ALA A 190 8.63 -9.34 -14.75
CA ALA A 190 7.96 -8.91 -13.52
C ALA A 190 6.85 -7.88 -13.79
N ALA A 191 7.12 -6.88 -14.64
CA ALA A 191 6.11 -5.89 -15.05
C ALA A 191 4.91 -6.55 -15.76
N ARG A 192 5.15 -7.56 -16.62
CA ARG A 192 4.08 -8.36 -17.24
C ARG A 192 3.27 -9.14 -16.19
N GLY A 193 3.92 -9.73 -15.19
CA GLY A 193 3.24 -10.42 -14.07
C GLY A 193 2.34 -9.49 -13.26
N ASN A 194 2.81 -8.27 -12.97
CA ASN A 194 2.01 -7.25 -12.27
C ASN A 194 0.86 -6.76 -13.16
N MET A 195 1.08 -6.59 -14.47
CA MET A 195 0.03 -6.26 -15.43
C MET A 195 -1.05 -7.36 -15.48
N ALA A 196 -0.65 -8.63 -15.49
CA ALA A 196 -1.57 -9.75 -15.46
C ALA A 196 -2.43 -9.75 -14.19
N SER A 197 -1.82 -9.49 -13.03
CA SER A 197 -2.52 -9.40 -11.74
C SER A 197 -3.53 -8.23 -11.72
N ALA A 198 -3.14 -7.08 -12.26
CA ALA A 198 -4.03 -5.93 -12.41
C ALA A 198 -5.19 -6.21 -13.39
N ALA A 199 -4.90 -6.84 -14.54
CA ALA A 199 -5.90 -7.24 -15.52
C ALA A 199 -6.91 -8.26 -14.93
N LEU A 200 -6.43 -9.21 -14.11
CA LEU A 200 -7.29 -10.15 -13.39
C LEU A 200 -8.26 -9.43 -12.44
N ALA A 201 -7.77 -8.45 -11.70
CA ALA A 201 -8.58 -7.65 -10.77
C ALA A 201 -9.62 -6.80 -11.52
N LEU A 202 -9.29 -6.28 -12.71
CA LEU A 202 -10.20 -5.57 -13.61
C LEU A 202 -11.13 -6.50 -14.41
N GLN A 203 -11.03 -7.82 -14.24
CA GLN A 203 -11.77 -8.85 -14.99
C GLN A 203 -11.49 -8.86 -16.50
N HIS A 204 -10.38 -8.25 -16.93
CA HIS A 204 -9.88 -8.34 -18.31
C HIS A 204 -9.11 -9.65 -18.53
N TYR A 205 -9.84 -10.77 -18.54
CA TYR A 205 -9.24 -12.12 -18.51
C TYR A 205 -8.35 -12.42 -19.71
N SER A 206 -8.66 -11.91 -20.90
CA SER A 206 -7.82 -12.11 -22.09
C SER A 206 -6.44 -11.48 -21.88
N LEU A 207 -6.40 -10.19 -21.50
CA LEU A 207 -5.14 -9.50 -21.19
C LEU A 207 -4.37 -10.18 -20.04
N CYS A 208 -5.10 -10.66 -19.01
CA CYS A 208 -4.49 -11.39 -17.90
C CYS A 208 -3.76 -12.65 -18.40
N VAL A 209 -4.41 -13.46 -19.23
CA VAL A 209 -3.83 -14.70 -19.79
C VAL A 209 -2.62 -14.40 -20.67
N ASP A 210 -2.73 -13.45 -21.59
CA ASP A 210 -1.65 -13.10 -22.53
C ASP A 210 -0.42 -12.53 -21.79
N ALA A 211 -0.64 -11.66 -20.83
CA ALA A 211 0.43 -11.08 -20.03
C ALA A 211 1.11 -12.11 -19.12
N ALA A 212 0.33 -12.95 -18.42
CA ALA A 212 0.86 -13.99 -17.54
C ALA A 212 1.62 -15.05 -18.33
N LYS A 213 1.08 -15.49 -19.47
CA LYS A 213 1.74 -16.43 -20.38
C LYS A 213 3.11 -15.91 -20.80
N THR A 214 3.14 -14.70 -21.34
CA THR A 214 4.39 -14.08 -21.82
C THR A 214 5.38 -13.83 -20.67
N ALA A 215 4.92 -13.46 -19.48
CA ALA A 215 5.75 -13.35 -18.28
C ALA A 215 6.40 -14.70 -17.96
N CYS A 216 5.61 -15.74 -17.92
CA CYS A 216 6.08 -17.10 -17.66
C CYS A 216 7.10 -17.59 -18.69
N GLU A 217 6.86 -17.39 -19.97
CA GLU A 217 7.78 -17.76 -21.04
C GLU A 217 9.11 -16.99 -20.93
N SER A 218 9.06 -15.71 -20.57
CA SER A 218 10.25 -14.85 -20.41
C SER A 218 11.09 -15.19 -19.18
N MET A 219 10.48 -15.66 -18.09
CA MET A 219 11.19 -16.02 -16.85
C MET A 219 12.05 -17.28 -17.01
N GLY A 220 11.77 -18.14 -17.98
CA GLY A 220 12.43 -19.43 -18.12
C GLY A 220 12.22 -20.35 -16.90
N LEU A 221 13.20 -21.21 -16.62
CA LEU A 221 13.23 -22.04 -15.40
C LEU A 221 14.09 -21.34 -14.35
N PRO A 222 13.48 -20.74 -13.30
CA PRO A 222 14.24 -20.02 -12.27
C PRO A 222 15.10 -20.99 -11.46
N ARG A 223 16.27 -20.50 -11.01
CA ARG A 223 17.26 -21.30 -10.26
C ARG A 223 17.28 -20.95 -8.77
N ASP A 224 16.66 -19.84 -8.37
CA ASP A 224 16.62 -19.35 -6.98
C ASP A 224 15.19 -19.33 -6.44
N SER A 225 15.07 -19.31 -5.12
CA SER A 225 13.78 -19.37 -4.42
C SER A 225 12.86 -18.18 -4.72
N HIS A 226 13.44 -17.00 -4.99
CA HIS A 226 12.66 -15.79 -5.32
C HIS A 226 12.08 -15.87 -6.73
N GLY A 227 12.88 -16.28 -7.70
CA GLY A 227 12.42 -16.48 -9.08
C GLY A 227 11.35 -17.56 -9.18
N ILE A 228 11.49 -18.65 -8.42
CA ILE A 228 10.50 -19.74 -8.37
C ILE A 228 9.17 -19.22 -7.78
N LEU A 229 9.23 -18.44 -6.71
CA LEU A 229 8.04 -17.84 -6.11
C LEU A 229 7.32 -16.91 -7.12
N ASN A 230 8.05 -16.04 -7.79
CA ASN A 230 7.49 -15.14 -8.80
C ASN A 230 6.86 -15.93 -9.96
N ARG A 231 7.51 -17.01 -10.38
CA ARG A 231 6.98 -17.89 -11.42
C ARG A 231 5.68 -18.57 -10.98
N VAL A 232 5.60 -19.12 -9.77
CA VAL A 232 4.38 -19.78 -9.26
C VAL A 232 3.24 -18.76 -9.11
N ILE A 233 3.51 -17.53 -8.69
CA ILE A 233 2.51 -16.46 -8.64
C ILE A 233 1.98 -16.15 -10.06
N ALA A 234 2.87 -16.02 -11.04
CA ALA A 234 2.48 -15.75 -12.43
C ALA A 234 1.66 -16.91 -13.04
N GLU A 235 2.06 -18.16 -12.81
CA GLU A 235 1.31 -19.35 -13.23
C GLU A 235 -0.07 -19.42 -12.56
N GLY A 236 -0.16 -19.09 -11.25
CA GLY A 236 -1.43 -19.00 -10.52
C GLY A 236 -2.35 -17.88 -11.05
N THR A 237 -1.77 -16.77 -11.49
CA THR A 237 -2.51 -15.67 -12.11
C THR A 237 -3.02 -16.10 -13.50
N TRP A 238 -2.20 -16.77 -14.30
CA TRP A 238 -2.60 -17.35 -15.59
C TRP A 238 -3.75 -18.34 -15.41
N LEU A 239 -3.64 -19.28 -14.46
CA LEU A 239 -4.71 -20.23 -14.13
C LEU A 239 -6.02 -19.53 -13.79
N LYS A 240 -6.00 -18.50 -12.94
CA LYS A 240 -7.19 -17.72 -12.57
C LYS A 240 -7.80 -16.98 -13.76
N GLY A 241 -6.97 -16.43 -14.65
CA GLY A 241 -7.42 -15.82 -15.91
C GLY A 241 -8.06 -16.84 -16.85
N ALA A 242 -7.44 -18.01 -17.01
CA ALA A 242 -7.97 -19.13 -17.81
C ALA A 242 -9.31 -19.65 -17.26
N ILE A 243 -9.49 -19.66 -15.93
CA ILE A 243 -10.79 -19.94 -15.29
C ILE A 243 -11.84 -18.93 -15.74
N GLY A 244 -11.51 -17.65 -15.75
CA GLY A 244 -12.43 -16.58 -16.23
C GLY A 244 -12.83 -16.73 -17.69
N LEU A 245 -12.00 -17.36 -18.52
CA LEU A 245 -12.25 -17.66 -19.93
C LEU A 245 -12.79 -19.09 -20.19
N ASN A 246 -12.97 -19.91 -19.15
CA ASN A 246 -13.37 -21.33 -19.23
C ASN A 246 -12.43 -22.20 -20.11
N GLN A 247 -11.12 -21.94 -20.10
CA GLN A 247 -10.09 -22.65 -20.87
C GLN A 247 -9.60 -23.91 -20.15
N ASN A 248 -10.40 -24.96 -20.09
CA ASN A 248 -10.18 -26.15 -19.25
C ASN A 248 -8.82 -26.86 -19.48
N GLU A 249 -8.34 -26.94 -20.72
CA GLU A 249 -7.04 -27.54 -21.03
C GLU A 249 -5.89 -26.72 -20.43
N VAL A 250 -5.94 -25.39 -20.56
CA VAL A 250 -4.95 -24.48 -19.98
C VAL A 250 -4.95 -24.57 -18.46
N ILE A 251 -6.15 -24.61 -17.84
CA ILE A 251 -6.31 -24.73 -16.39
C ILE A 251 -5.62 -25.99 -15.87
N ALA A 252 -5.87 -27.16 -16.49
CA ALA A 252 -5.28 -28.43 -16.10
C ALA A 252 -3.75 -28.43 -16.23
N ASP A 253 -3.24 -27.88 -17.34
CA ASP A 253 -1.79 -27.79 -17.59
C ASP A 253 -1.10 -26.85 -16.59
N ARG A 254 -1.66 -25.66 -16.34
CA ARG A 254 -1.09 -24.73 -15.34
C ARG A 254 -1.06 -25.32 -13.94
N LEU A 255 -2.12 -26.02 -13.54
CA LEU A 255 -2.16 -26.69 -12.24
C LEU A 255 -1.06 -27.74 -12.09
N LYS A 256 -0.81 -28.52 -13.15
CA LYS A 256 0.29 -29.51 -13.19
C LYS A 256 1.66 -28.84 -13.04
N VAL A 257 1.89 -27.71 -13.73
CA VAL A 257 3.13 -26.92 -13.63
C VAL A 257 3.35 -26.40 -12.21
N ILE A 258 2.32 -25.79 -11.62
CA ILE A 258 2.38 -25.24 -10.24
C ILE A 258 2.73 -26.35 -9.24
N ARG A 259 2.11 -27.53 -9.34
CA ARG A 259 2.38 -28.68 -8.49
C ARG A 259 3.83 -29.14 -8.61
N GLY A 260 4.31 -29.34 -9.83
CA GLY A 260 5.68 -29.78 -10.08
C GLY A 260 6.74 -28.83 -9.54
N MET A 261 6.53 -27.53 -9.67
CA MET A 261 7.45 -26.54 -9.12
C MET A 261 7.42 -26.50 -7.59
N SER A 262 6.24 -26.63 -6.98
CA SER A 262 6.08 -26.58 -5.52
C SER A 262 6.60 -27.83 -4.82
N ASP A 263 6.60 -28.97 -5.48
CA ASP A 263 7.16 -30.22 -4.96
C ASP A 263 8.71 -30.19 -4.96
N ALA A 264 9.30 -29.47 -5.91
CA ALA A 264 10.75 -29.34 -6.02
C ALA A 264 11.38 -28.40 -4.97
N PHE A 265 10.59 -27.47 -4.42
CA PHE A 265 11.07 -26.44 -3.49
C PHE A 265 10.12 -26.28 -2.29
N GLN A 266 10.63 -26.62 -1.11
CA GLN A 266 9.85 -26.53 0.13
C GLN A 266 9.96 -25.13 0.76
N SER A 267 9.04 -24.22 0.43
CA SER A 267 8.86 -22.93 1.07
C SER A 267 7.42 -22.78 1.53
N PRO A 268 7.15 -22.37 2.77
CA PRO A 268 5.77 -22.14 3.25
C PRO A 268 4.96 -21.22 2.34
N ARG A 269 5.54 -20.14 1.87
CA ARG A 269 4.90 -19.16 0.98
C ARG A 269 4.56 -19.77 -0.39
N LEU A 270 5.43 -20.61 -0.91
CA LEU A 270 5.22 -21.32 -2.17
C LEU A 270 4.06 -22.33 -2.06
N GLN A 271 4.05 -23.14 -0.99
CA GLN A 271 2.98 -24.11 -0.74
C GLN A 271 1.61 -23.44 -0.57
N MET A 272 1.57 -22.29 0.10
CA MET A 272 0.32 -21.50 0.23
C MET A 272 -0.18 -20.99 -1.12
N ASN A 273 0.70 -20.49 -2.00
CA ASN A 273 0.32 -20.07 -3.35
C ASN A 273 -0.20 -21.24 -4.20
N ARG A 274 0.40 -22.42 -4.07
CA ARG A 274 -0.11 -23.65 -4.69
C ARG A 274 -1.52 -23.97 -4.19
N GLN A 275 -1.73 -24.00 -2.89
CA GLN A 275 -3.03 -24.30 -2.28
C GLN A 275 -4.13 -23.33 -2.73
N LEU A 276 -3.81 -22.03 -2.88
CA LEU A 276 -4.74 -21.05 -3.43
C LEU A 276 -5.09 -21.34 -4.89
N ALA A 277 -4.12 -21.77 -5.71
CA ALA A 277 -4.37 -22.15 -7.10
C ALA A 277 -5.23 -23.43 -7.18
N GLU A 278 -4.96 -24.43 -6.35
CA GLU A 278 -5.75 -25.65 -6.24
C GLU A 278 -7.19 -25.36 -5.81
N ALA A 279 -7.37 -24.54 -4.79
CA ALA A 279 -8.71 -24.13 -4.34
C ALA A 279 -9.49 -23.37 -5.43
N ALA A 280 -8.83 -22.49 -6.19
CA ALA A 280 -9.45 -21.80 -7.32
C ALA A 280 -9.91 -22.79 -8.40
N TYR A 281 -9.12 -23.83 -8.66
CA TYR A 281 -9.50 -24.92 -9.57
C TYR A 281 -10.71 -25.71 -9.02
N GLU A 282 -10.69 -26.12 -7.74
CA GLU A 282 -11.81 -26.87 -7.14
C GLU A 282 -13.12 -26.06 -7.15
N ILE A 283 -13.06 -24.75 -6.94
CA ILE A 283 -14.21 -23.86 -7.11
C ILE A 283 -14.71 -23.90 -8.56
N HIS A 284 -13.81 -23.82 -9.54
CA HIS A 284 -14.17 -23.89 -10.95
C HIS A 284 -14.82 -25.24 -11.30
N ALA A 285 -14.24 -26.33 -10.84
CA ALA A 285 -14.74 -27.70 -11.05
C ALA A 285 -16.08 -27.99 -10.34
N GLY A 286 -16.52 -27.13 -9.42
CA GLY A 286 -17.74 -27.33 -8.64
C GLY A 286 -17.56 -28.14 -7.35
N ASN A 287 -16.34 -28.50 -6.99
CA ASN A 287 -16.00 -29.26 -5.79
C ASN A 287 -15.93 -28.35 -4.55
N LEU A 288 -17.03 -27.65 -4.27
CA LEU A 288 -17.06 -26.54 -3.31
C LEU A 288 -16.69 -26.96 -1.89
N THR A 289 -17.13 -28.14 -1.43
CA THR A 289 -16.78 -28.65 -0.09
C THR A 289 -15.28 -28.85 0.07
N VAL A 290 -14.61 -29.38 -0.97
CA VAL A 290 -13.14 -29.58 -0.98
C VAL A 290 -12.44 -28.23 -0.91
N ALA A 291 -12.84 -27.29 -1.78
CA ALA A 291 -12.27 -25.95 -1.83
C ALA A 291 -12.40 -25.21 -0.49
N VAL A 292 -13.60 -25.20 0.10
CA VAL A 292 -13.86 -24.55 1.39
C VAL A 292 -13.00 -25.17 2.49
N THR A 293 -12.92 -26.52 2.57
CA THR A 293 -12.10 -27.18 3.58
C THR A 293 -10.63 -26.80 3.47
N GLN A 294 -10.07 -26.81 2.26
CA GLN A 294 -8.69 -26.40 1.99
C GLN A 294 -8.45 -24.93 2.37
N LEU A 295 -9.35 -24.04 1.99
CA LEU A 295 -9.23 -22.60 2.27
C LEU A 295 -9.35 -22.30 3.76
N LEU A 296 -10.22 -22.99 4.50
CA LEU A 296 -10.35 -22.82 5.95
C LEU A 296 -9.08 -23.27 6.70
N GLU A 297 -8.43 -24.34 6.24
CA GLU A 297 -7.15 -24.78 6.80
C GLU A 297 -6.03 -23.78 6.47
N LEU A 298 -5.93 -23.38 5.20
CA LEU A 298 -4.95 -22.40 4.75
C LEU A 298 -5.09 -21.06 5.47
N ARG A 299 -6.33 -20.64 5.78
CA ARG A 299 -6.61 -19.39 6.51
C ARG A 299 -5.91 -19.31 7.86
N LYS A 300 -5.75 -20.43 8.56
CA LYS A 300 -5.06 -20.48 9.86
C LYS A 300 -3.59 -20.07 9.75
N HIS A 301 -2.94 -20.44 8.67
CA HIS A 301 -1.52 -20.24 8.44
C HIS A 301 -1.20 -18.96 7.66
N SER A 302 -2.14 -18.47 6.85
CA SER A 302 -1.91 -17.29 5.98
C SER A 302 -2.03 -15.94 6.69
N LYS A 303 -2.55 -15.89 7.93
CA LYS A 303 -2.79 -14.63 8.68
C LYS A 303 -1.55 -13.72 8.81
N LEU A 304 -0.36 -14.30 8.83
CA LEU A 304 0.90 -13.55 8.93
C LEU A 304 1.37 -12.99 7.57
N MET A 305 0.70 -13.37 6.47
CA MET A 305 1.04 -12.96 5.10
C MET A 305 -0.16 -12.23 4.46
N PRO A 306 -0.23 -10.89 4.60
CA PRO A 306 -1.42 -10.10 4.25
C PRO A 306 -2.01 -10.38 2.87
N GLY A 307 -1.16 -10.48 1.83
CA GLY A 307 -1.61 -10.76 0.46
C GLY A 307 -2.26 -12.13 0.31
N LEU A 308 -1.65 -13.18 0.87
CA LEU A 308 -2.17 -14.55 0.81
C LEU A 308 -3.47 -14.70 1.63
N TYR A 309 -3.55 -14.03 2.77
CA TYR A 309 -4.75 -14.04 3.60
C TYR A 309 -5.93 -13.37 2.88
N ARG A 310 -5.69 -12.23 2.24
CA ARG A 310 -6.69 -11.55 1.40
C ARG A 310 -7.18 -12.47 0.28
N ASP A 311 -6.26 -13.07 -0.47
CA ASP A 311 -6.59 -13.95 -1.60
C ASP A 311 -7.38 -15.19 -1.15
N ASN A 312 -7.06 -15.73 0.03
CA ASN A 312 -7.80 -16.82 0.66
C ASN A 312 -9.26 -16.41 0.95
N LEU A 313 -9.47 -15.26 1.58
CA LEU A 313 -10.82 -14.75 1.89
C LEU A 313 -11.63 -14.48 0.61
N VAL A 314 -11.00 -13.93 -0.42
CA VAL A 314 -11.66 -13.73 -1.73
C VAL A 314 -12.14 -15.06 -2.33
N LEU A 315 -11.33 -16.12 -2.25
CA LEU A 315 -11.74 -17.44 -2.74
C LEU A 315 -12.82 -18.08 -1.88
N LEU A 316 -12.80 -17.89 -0.55
CA LEU A 316 -13.89 -18.34 0.32
C LEU A 316 -15.22 -17.68 -0.06
N VAL A 317 -15.23 -16.36 -0.21
CA VAL A 317 -16.45 -15.64 -0.67
C VAL A 317 -16.96 -16.24 -1.98
N ARG A 318 -16.11 -16.41 -2.98
CA ARG A 318 -16.48 -16.99 -4.28
C ARG A 318 -17.01 -18.43 -4.18
N ALA A 319 -16.42 -19.25 -3.30
CA ALA A 319 -16.88 -20.63 -3.10
C ALA A 319 -18.30 -20.67 -2.51
N TYR A 320 -18.57 -19.85 -1.52
CA TYR A 320 -19.90 -19.76 -0.90
C TYR A 320 -20.94 -19.12 -1.82
N GLU A 321 -20.58 -18.09 -2.61
CA GLU A 321 -21.46 -17.51 -3.64
C GLU A 321 -21.85 -18.54 -4.68
N LYS A 322 -20.87 -19.31 -5.21
CA LYS A 322 -21.13 -20.38 -6.18
C LYS A 322 -21.97 -21.51 -5.61
N GLY A 323 -21.86 -21.76 -4.30
CA GLY A 323 -22.69 -22.71 -3.56
C GLY A 323 -24.06 -22.18 -3.15
N HIS A 324 -24.40 -20.94 -3.52
CA HIS A 324 -25.65 -20.25 -3.10
C HIS A 324 -25.80 -20.14 -1.58
N ASP A 325 -24.71 -20.25 -0.81
CA ASP A 325 -24.68 -19.97 0.63
C ASP A 325 -24.35 -18.50 0.88
N HIS A 326 -25.36 -17.66 0.80
CA HIS A 326 -25.21 -16.22 1.00
C HIS A 326 -24.76 -15.85 2.42
N ALA A 327 -25.12 -16.65 3.44
CA ALA A 327 -24.71 -16.40 4.82
C ALA A 327 -23.20 -16.62 4.99
N GLY A 328 -22.67 -17.73 4.45
CA GLY A 328 -21.24 -18.00 4.40
C GLY A 328 -20.47 -16.94 3.61
N ALA A 329 -20.98 -16.54 2.44
CA ALA A 329 -20.37 -15.49 1.64
C ALA A 329 -20.28 -14.15 2.40
N LEU A 330 -21.35 -13.71 3.06
CA LEU A 330 -21.39 -12.49 3.87
C LEU A 330 -20.45 -12.56 5.08
N LEU A 331 -20.31 -13.73 5.71
CA LEU A 331 -19.40 -13.92 6.84
C LEU A 331 -17.95 -13.63 6.43
N TYR A 332 -17.48 -14.24 5.33
CA TYR A 332 -16.10 -14.07 4.87
C TYR A 332 -15.86 -12.75 4.15
N LEU A 333 -16.87 -12.19 3.50
CA LEU A 333 -16.82 -10.80 3.00
C LEU A 333 -16.67 -9.82 4.18
N GLY A 334 -17.41 -10.03 5.26
CA GLY A 334 -17.28 -9.26 6.49
C GLY A 334 -15.87 -9.34 7.09
N GLU A 335 -15.29 -10.54 7.13
CA GLU A 335 -13.91 -10.74 7.60
C GLU A 335 -12.87 -10.11 6.66
N LEU A 336 -13.08 -10.20 5.35
CA LEU A 336 -12.21 -9.53 4.36
C LEU A 336 -12.21 -8.02 4.57
N VAL A 337 -13.39 -7.42 4.74
CA VAL A 337 -13.55 -5.99 5.03
C VAL A 337 -12.86 -5.60 6.34
N GLU A 338 -13.05 -6.38 7.40
CA GLU A 338 -12.40 -6.16 8.69
C GLU A 338 -10.86 -6.30 8.58
N PHE A 339 -10.39 -7.30 7.85
CA PHE A 339 -8.96 -7.52 7.61
C PHE A 339 -8.34 -6.36 6.83
N LEU A 340 -8.96 -5.92 5.74
CA LEU A 340 -8.49 -4.78 4.95
C LEU A 340 -8.45 -3.52 5.82
N GLY A 341 -9.50 -3.26 6.62
CA GLY A 341 -9.53 -2.17 7.58
C GLY A 341 -8.39 -2.25 8.60
N LYS A 342 -8.21 -3.41 9.26
CA LYS A 342 -7.13 -3.62 10.26
C LYS A 342 -5.73 -3.54 9.66
N SER A 343 -5.53 -4.07 8.46
CA SER A 343 -4.24 -4.02 7.75
C SER A 343 -3.84 -2.59 7.44
N GLN A 344 -4.78 -1.76 7.02
CA GLN A 344 -4.55 -0.34 6.80
C GLN A 344 -4.31 0.42 8.11
N VAL A 345 -5.08 0.12 9.17
CA VAL A 345 -4.84 0.66 10.52
C VAL A 345 -3.44 0.31 11.01
N ALA A 346 -2.99 -0.94 10.84
CA ALA A 346 -1.65 -1.37 11.25
C ALA A 346 -0.56 -0.64 10.46
N ALA A 347 -0.76 -0.46 9.15
CA ALA A 347 0.18 0.31 8.30
C ALA A 347 0.26 1.77 8.72
N VAL A 348 -0.87 2.39 9.07
CA VAL A 348 -0.95 3.76 9.60
C VAL A 348 -0.27 3.85 10.97
N ARG A 349 -0.56 2.92 11.89
CA ARG A 349 0.07 2.88 13.22
C ARG A 349 1.57 2.69 13.14
N SER A 350 2.05 1.78 12.30
CA SER A 350 3.49 1.57 12.09
C SER A 350 4.18 2.83 11.57
N LYS A 351 3.52 3.61 10.68
CA LYS A 351 4.05 4.91 10.25
C LYS A 351 4.11 5.91 11.40
N LEU A 352 3.07 5.97 12.22
CA LEU A 352 3.03 6.87 13.39
C LEU A 352 4.06 6.46 14.44
N GLU A 353 4.30 5.16 14.64
CA GLU A 353 5.34 4.65 15.54
C GLU A 353 6.75 4.97 15.04
N VAL A 354 7.04 4.76 13.76
CA VAL A 354 8.33 5.13 13.14
C VAL A 354 8.58 6.64 13.21
N ILE A 355 7.53 7.45 12.98
CA ILE A 355 7.59 8.90 13.13
C ILE A 355 7.87 9.25 14.61
N ARG A 356 7.19 8.60 15.53
CA ARG A 356 7.38 8.78 16.98
C ARG A 356 8.80 8.41 17.43
N GLU A 357 9.35 7.29 16.95
CA GLU A 357 10.71 6.86 17.24
C GLU A 357 11.76 7.83 16.69
N ARG A 358 11.61 8.35 15.47
CA ARG A 358 12.52 9.35 14.87
C ARG A 358 12.54 10.69 15.59
N VAL A 359 11.42 11.07 16.22
CA VAL A 359 11.32 12.33 17.00
C VAL A 359 11.91 12.17 18.40
N GLN A 360 11.98 10.95 18.94
CA GLN A 360 12.43 10.67 20.31
C GLN A 360 13.90 10.35 20.46
N THR A 361 14.65 10.14 19.38
CA THR A 361 16.08 9.83 19.46
C THR A 361 16.93 11.07 19.15
N PRO A 362 17.44 11.79 20.16
CA PRO A 362 18.69 12.49 19.99
C PRO A 362 19.75 11.43 19.63
N MET A 363 20.67 11.74 18.70
CA MET A 363 21.75 10.84 18.32
C MET A 363 22.44 10.28 19.59
N PRO A 364 22.47 8.95 19.80
CA PRO A 364 22.98 8.37 21.03
C PRO A 364 24.50 8.59 21.16
N GLY A 365 24.92 9.03 22.33
CA GLY A 365 26.33 9.00 22.72
C GLY A 365 26.83 7.56 22.94
N LYS A 366 28.17 7.38 23.01
CA LYS A 366 28.83 6.07 23.12
C LYS A 366 28.34 5.15 24.27
N ASP A 367 27.65 5.67 25.26
CA ASP A 367 27.17 4.92 26.44
C ASP A 367 25.78 4.30 26.27
N ASP A 368 25.05 4.61 25.19
CA ASP A 368 23.64 4.18 24.99
C ASP A 368 23.46 2.88 24.19
N VAL A 369 24.52 2.34 23.57
CA VAL A 369 24.44 1.09 22.78
C VAL A 369 23.98 -0.09 23.65
N ARG A 370 24.40 -0.14 24.93
CA ARG A 370 23.95 -1.15 25.90
C ARG A 370 22.48 -1.00 26.28
N ALA A 371 21.99 0.24 26.37
CA ALA A 371 20.58 0.54 26.67
C ALA A 371 19.65 0.17 25.50
N VAL A 372 20.09 0.39 24.25
CA VAL A 372 19.35 0.00 23.04
C VAL A 372 19.25 -1.52 22.90
N ILE A 373 20.33 -2.27 23.19
CA ILE A 373 20.32 -3.74 23.18
C ILE A 373 19.35 -4.29 24.27
N MET A 374 19.27 -3.65 25.43
CA MET A 374 18.33 -4.03 26.48
C MET A 374 16.88 -3.62 26.16
N ALA A 375 16.65 -2.52 25.43
CA ALA A 375 15.32 -2.07 25.02
C ALA A 375 14.68 -3.00 23.97
N ILE A 376 15.50 -3.61 23.08
CA ILE A 376 15.04 -4.60 22.09
C ILE A 376 14.59 -5.92 22.77
N GLN A 377 15.05 -6.21 23.98
CA GLN A 377 14.68 -7.41 24.74
C GLN A 377 13.46 -7.24 25.66
N LYS A 378 12.95 -6.02 25.84
CA LYS A 378 11.80 -5.72 26.71
C LYS A 378 10.68 -5.03 25.95
N ILE A 379 9.72 -5.80 25.43
CA ILE A 379 8.34 -5.37 25.27
C ILE A 379 7.52 -6.34 26.11
N PRO A 380 6.89 -5.85 27.19
CA PRO A 380 5.50 -5.47 27.13
C PRO A 380 5.14 -4.29 28.05
N GLY A 381 4.19 -3.49 27.56
CA GLY A 381 3.22 -2.72 28.34
C GLY A 381 3.72 -1.92 29.52
N SER A 382 3.81 -0.59 29.37
CA SER A 382 3.25 0.36 30.33
C SER A 382 3.76 1.80 30.11
N GLN A 383 2.82 2.66 30.39
CA GLN A 383 2.86 4.07 30.79
C GLN A 383 2.94 5.11 29.67
N LYS A 384 1.81 5.85 29.65
CA LYS A 384 1.59 7.07 28.89
C LYS A 384 2.46 8.18 29.45
N GLU A 385 3.49 8.57 28.71
CA GLU A 385 3.98 9.95 28.72
C GLU A 385 3.51 10.61 27.43
N GLU A 386 2.80 11.73 27.56
CA GLU A 386 2.40 12.58 26.45
C GLU A 386 3.67 13.20 25.87
N ILE A 387 4.05 12.71 24.67
CA ILE A 387 5.17 13.26 23.92
C ILE A 387 4.58 14.22 22.90
N GLU A 388 4.97 15.48 22.98
CA GLU A 388 4.66 16.49 21.98
C GLU A 388 5.36 16.14 20.65
N VAL A 389 4.60 15.59 19.71
CA VAL A 389 5.05 15.38 18.32
C VAL A 389 4.92 16.72 17.58
N PRO A 390 5.92 17.17 16.81
CA PRO A 390 5.84 18.40 16.03
C PRO A 390 4.62 18.45 15.13
N GLU A 391 3.88 19.56 15.13
CA GLU A 391 2.60 19.73 14.41
C GLU A 391 2.73 19.46 12.90
N GLY A 392 3.86 19.82 12.29
CA GLY A 392 4.14 19.58 10.88
C GLY A 392 4.17 18.09 10.51
N LEU A 393 4.60 17.24 11.43
CA LEU A 393 4.71 15.80 11.20
C LEU A 393 3.34 15.11 11.22
N TYR A 394 2.42 15.56 12.09
CA TYR A 394 1.03 15.10 12.09
C TYR A 394 0.31 15.52 10.81
N ARG A 395 0.51 16.74 10.34
CA ARG A 395 -0.07 17.24 9.10
C ARG A 395 0.36 16.39 7.92
N GLU A 396 1.65 16.12 7.77
CA GLU A 396 2.19 15.29 6.69
C GLU A 396 1.64 13.85 6.73
N ALA A 397 1.55 13.25 7.92
CA ALA A 397 0.98 11.91 8.07
C ALA A 397 -0.49 11.85 7.65
N LEU A 398 -1.31 12.82 8.05
CA LEU A 398 -2.72 12.93 7.68
C LEU A 398 -2.90 13.16 6.18
N GLU A 399 -2.07 14.00 5.57
CA GLU A 399 -2.10 14.27 4.13
C GLU A 399 -1.79 13.01 3.31
N ARG A 400 -0.75 12.25 3.70
CA ARG A 400 -0.39 10.99 3.03
C ARG A 400 -1.49 9.93 3.14
N LEU A 401 -2.21 9.91 4.27
CA LEU A 401 -3.34 9.01 4.48
C LEU A 401 -4.55 9.39 3.63
N ALA A 402 -4.89 10.66 3.57
CA ALA A 402 -5.99 11.16 2.75
C ALA A 402 -5.77 10.79 1.27
N VAL A 403 -4.58 11.07 0.75
CA VAL A 403 -4.21 10.73 -0.64
C VAL A 403 -4.31 9.23 -0.90
N ALA A 404 -3.81 8.38 0.02
CA ALA A 404 -3.84 6.93 -0.16
C ALA A 404 -5.27 6.36 -0.21
N ALA A 405 -6.23 6.97 0.50
CA ALA A 405 -7.63 6.57 0.46
C ALA A 405 -8.32 6.96 -0.86
N GLU A 406 -8.04 8.16 -1.35
CA GLU A 406 -8.67 8.77 -2.51
C GLU A 406 -8.24 8.15 -3.85
N LEU A 407 -6.97 7.77 -3.98
CA LEU A 407 -6.40 7.31 -5.25
C LEU A 407 -7.07 6.08 -5.85
N ARG A 408 -7.89 5.38 -5.10
CA ARG A 408 -8.68 4.23 -5.60
C ARG A 408 -9.91 4.67 -6.42
N GLU A 409 -10.45 5.86 -6.17
CA GLU A 409 -11.66 6.38 -6.83
C GLU A 409 -11.38 7.62 -7.68
N ASP A 410 -10.60 8.56 -7.17
CA ASP A 410 -10.17 9.77 -7.88
C ASP A 410 -8.71 9.60 -8.33
N ALA A 411 -8.52 9.40 -9.63
CA ALA A 411 -7.21 9.22 -10.22
C ALA A 411 -6.26 10.40 -9.96
N LEU A 412 -6.74 11.56 -9.61
CA LEU A 412 -5.95 12.76 -9.29
C LEU A 412 -5.79 12.97 -7.77
N GLY A 413 -6.59 12.29 -6.92
CA GLY A 413 -6.56 12.45 -5.47
C GLY A 413 -6.92 13.86 -5.00
N ARG A 414 -7.63 14.63 -5.82
CA ARG A 414 -7.93 16.06 -5.55
C ARG A 414 -9.23 16.28 -4.78
N HIS A 415 -10.14 15.30 -4.80
CA HIS A 415 -11.42 15.39 -4.10
C HIS A 415 -11.24 15.68 -2.60
N ALA A 416 -10.42 14.90 -1.89
CA ALA A 416 -10.17 15.10 -0.47
C ALA A 416 -9.67 16.53 -0.15
N TYR A 417 -8.82 17.09 -1.01
CA TYR A 417 -8.31 18.45 -0.83
C TYR A 417 -9.39 19.50 -1.06
N ARG A 418 -10.24 19.33 -2.09
CA ARG A 418 -11.36 20.26 -2.36
C ARG A 418 -12.39 20.20 -1.24
N VAL A 419 -12.79 19.00 -0.80
CA VAL A 419 -13.72 18.82 0.32
C VAL A 419 -13.12 19.40 1.60
N GLY A 420 -11.86 19.12 1.92
CA GLY A 420 -11.18 19.71 3.07
C GLY A 420 -11.21 21.24 3.04
N LYS A 421 -10.80 21.85 1.93
CA LYS A 421 -10.75 23.30 1.76
C LYS A 421 -12.12 23.95 1.91
N LEU A 422 -13.14 23.41 1.25
CA LEU A 422 -14.52 23.90 1.39
C LEU A 422 -15.03 23.78 2.82
N THR A 423 -14.72 22.68 3.51
CA THR A 423 -15.08 22.46 4.91
C THR A 423 -14.45 23.51 5.82
N GLY A 424 -13.15 23.78 5.69
CA GLY A 424 -12.45 24.80 6.46
C GLY A 424 -12.98 26.21 6.21
N LEU A 425 -13.22 26.56 4.94
CA LEU A 425 -13.78 27.84 4.55
C LEU A 425 -15.22 28.03 5.06
N LEU A 426 -16.05 26.97 5.03
CA LEU A 426 -17.39 27.02 5.59
C LEU A 426 -17.35 27.21 7.12
N ALA A 427 -16.48 26.48 7.83
CA ALA A 427 -16.30 26.65 9.26
C ALA A 427 -15.91 28.11 9.60
N ASN A 428 -14.97 28.68 8.86
CA ASN A 428 -14.59 30.09 9.03
C ASN A 428 -15.77 31.03 8.77
N SER A 429 -16.58 30.80 7.74
CA SER A 429 -17.77 31.62 7.42
C SER A 429 -18.87 31.49 8.46
N LEU A 430 -18.92 30.42 9.22
CA LEU A 430 -19.83 30.20 10.35
C LEU A 430 -19.32 30.83 11.65
N GLY A 431 -18.14 31.46 11.64
CA GLY A 431 -17.58 32.21 12.77
C GLY A 431 -16.63 31.42 13.65
N TYR A 432 -16.19 30.22 13.23
CA TYR A 432 -15.14 29.49 13.93
C TYR A 432 -13.78 30.15 13.74
N GLY A 433 -12.93 30.06 14.77
CA GLY A 433 -11.59 30.65 14.72
C GLY A 433 -10.68 29.96 13.69
N HIS A 434 -9.63 30.70 13.27
CA HIS A 434 -8.69 30.25 12.21
C HIS A 434 -8.11 28.86 12.48
N LYS A 435 -7.60 28.62 13.70
CA LYS A 435 -7.01 27.32 14.08
C LYS A 435 -8.00 26.16 13.95
N PHE A 436 -9.24 26.33 14.40
CA PHE A 436 -10.27 25.30 14.24
C PHE A 436 -10.60 25.08 12.76
N SER A 437 -10.65 26.15 11.96
CA SER A 437 -10.92 26.05 10.51
C SER A 437 -9.80 25.31 9.76
N GLU A 438 -8.55 25.45 10.17
CA GLU A 438 -7.43 24.67 9.66
C GLU A 438 -7.49 23.19 10.09
N ASP A 439 -7.81 22.94 11.35
CA ASP A 439 -7.88 21.58 11.89
C ASP A 439 -9.05 20.78 11.26
N ILE A 440 -10.21 21.40 11.05
CA ILE A 440 -11.34 20.75 10.38
C ILE A 440 -11.09 20.58 8.87
N GLU A 441 -10.39 21.52 8.22
CA GLU A 441 -9.93 21.37 6.83
C GLU A 441 -9.10 20.10 6.66
N LEU A 442 -8.10 19.92 7.53
CA LEU A 442 -7.24 18.74 7.52
C LEU A 442 -8.02 17.46 7.85
N ALA A 443 -8.90 17.54 8.85
CA ALA A 443 -9.73 16.42 9.28
C ALA A 443 -10.69 15.93 8.20
N ALA A 444 -11.32 16.85 7.46
CA ALA A 444 -12.28 16.52 6.41
C ALA A 444 -11.64 15.82 5.20
N ARG A 445 -10.34 16.00 4.97
CA ARG A 445 -9.60 15.24 3.94
C ARG A 445 -9.62 13.73 4.19
N LEU A 446 -9.92 13.31 5.43
CA LEU A 446 -9.95 11.90 5.85
C LEU A 446 -11.37 11.32 5.95
N HIS A 447 -12.41 12.04 5.48
CA HIS A 447 -13.78 11.57 5.63
C HIS A 447 -13.99 10.16 5.07
N ASP A 448 -13.37 9.84 3.97
CA ASP A 448 -13.46 8.59 3.22
C ASP A 448 -12.33 7.59 3.47
N ILE A 449 -11.47 7.82 4.48
CA ILE A 449 -10.33 6.95 4.79
C ILE A 449 -10.72 5.47 4.96
N GLY A 450 -11.93 5.21 5.41
CA GLY A 450 -12.44 3.86 5.62
C GLY A 450 -12.72 3.08 4.33
N LYS A 451 -12.77 3.72 3.17
CA LYS A 451 -12.83 3.06 1.85
C LYS A 451 -11.62 2.16 1.60
N LEU A 452 -10.51 2.38 2.32
CA LEU A 452 -9.37 1.46 2.34
C LEU A 452 -9.76 0.03 2.76
N GLY A 453 -10.79 -0.13 3.57
CA GLY A 453 -11.31 -1.42 3.99
C GLY A 453 -12.42 -1.99 3.10
N ILE A 454 -12.83 -1.30 2.03
CA ILE A 454 -13.86 -1.78 1.09
C ILE A 454 -13.20 -2.58 -0.04
N PRO A 455 -13.71 -3.78 -0.38
CA PRO A 455 -13.18 -4.57 -1.49
C PRO A 455 -13.27 -3.85 -2.84
N ASP A 456 -12.21 -3.94 -3.66
CA ASP A 456 -12.12 -3.23 -4.94
C ASP A 456 -13.24 -3.62 -5.91
N GLY A 457 -13.64 -4.90 -5.94
CA GLY A 457 -14.75 -5.35 -6.78
C GLY A 457 -16.09 -4.71 -6.44
N LEU A 458 -16.25 -4.20 -5.21
CA LEU A 458 -17.42 -3.46 -4.78
C LEU A 458 -17.25 -1.95 -5.03
N LEU A 459 -16.09 -1.41 -4.64
CA LEU A 459 -15.78 0.01 -4.77
C LEU A 459 -15.78 0.47 -6.24
N MET A 460 -15.27 -0.36 -7.14
CA MET A 460 -15.14 -0.09 -8.57
C MET A 460 -16.25 -0.71 -9.41
N LYS A 461 -17.33 -1.22 -8.80
CA LYS A 461 -18.40 -1.90 -9.52
C LYS A 461 -19.07 -0.96 -10.52
N PRO A 462 -19.10 -1.32 -11.82
CA PRO A 462 -19.85 -0.55 -12.79
C PRO A 462 -21.37 -0.75 -12.60
N GLY A 463 -22.07 0.28 -12.15
CA GLY A 463 -23.53 0.27 -11.98
C GLY A 463 -23.99 0.40 -10.52
N LYS A 464 -25.29 0.19 -10.30
CA LYS A 464 -25.89 0.31 -8.97
C LYS A 464 -25.51 -0.86 -8.08
N LEU A 465 -25.21 -0.56 -6.82
CA LEU A 465 -25.04 -1.57 -5.78
C LEU A 465 -26.39 -2.17 -5.38
N THR A 466 -26.42 -3.47 -5.10
CA THR A 466 -27.53 -4.11 -4.40
C THR A 466 -27.60 -3.64 -2.95
N ASP A 467 -28.71 -3.86 -2.25
CA ASP A 467 -28.87 -3.46 -0.84
C ASP A 467 -27.80 -4.10 0.06
N ALA A 468 -27.45 -5.36 -0.19
CA ALA A 468 -26.40 -6.06 0.53
C ALA A 468 -25.00 -5.44 0.28
N GLU A 469 -24.69 -5.13 -0.98
CA GLU A 469 -23.44 -4.46 -1.35
C GLU A 469 -23.38 -3.03 -0.79
N PHE A 470 -24.50 -2.32 -0.81
CA PHE A 470 -24.59 -0.98 -0.23
C PHE A 470 -24.36 -1.01 1.29
N SER A 471 -24.90 -2.02 1.99
CA SER A 471 -24.63 -2.23 3.42
C SER A 471 -23.14 -2.45 3.72
N VAL A 472 -22.41 -3.12 2.83
CA VAL A 472 -20.96 -3.26 2.93
C VAL A 472 -20.26 -1.93 2.65
N MET A 473 -20.70 -1.18 1.63
CA MET A 473 -20.17 0.14 1.30
C MET A 473 -20.32 1.12 2.48
N GLN A 474 -21.47 1.13 3.15
CA GLN A 474 -21.71 1.98 4.33
C GLN A 474 -20.70 1.77 5.46
N ARG A 475 -20.08 0.59 5.55
CA ARG A 475 -19.08 0.28 6.59
C ARG A 475 -17.81 1.12 6.48
N HIS A 476 -17.54 1.82 5.35
CA HIS A 476 -16.40 2.73 5.28
C HIS A 476 -16.43 3.77 6.40
N THR A 477 -17.60 4.24 6.82
CA THR A 477 -17.73 5.22 7.91
C THR A 477 -17.23 4.68 9.24
N THR A 478 -17.61 3.47 9.59
CA THR A 478 -17.19 2.79 10.84
C THR A 478 -15.73 2.33 10.78
N ILE A 479 -15.27 1.86 9.63
CA ILE A 479 -13.87 1.48 9.41
C ILE A 479 -12.98 2.72 9.53
N GLY A 480 -13.37 3.84 8.91
CA GLY A 480 -12.63 5.09 8.98
C GLY A 480 -12.50 5.61 10.42
N ALA A 481 -13.58 5.60 11.17
CA ALA A 481 -13.55 5.93 12.60
C ALA A 481 -12.60 5.01 13.38
N GLN A 482 -12.60 3.69 13.13
CA GLN A 482 -11.67 2.74 13.76
C GLN A 482 -10.21 2.99 13.40
N ILE A 483 -9.93 3.42 12.16
CA ILE A 483 -8.59 3.79 11.72
C ILE A 483 -8.07 5.00 12.50
N LEU A 484 -8.94 5.99 12.75
CA LEU A 484 -8.61 7.26 13.36
C LEU A 484 -8.67 7.24 14.89
N GLN A 485 -9.32 6.24 15.48
CA GLN A 485 -9.48 6.03 16.92
C GLN A 485 -8.13 5.91 17.64
N GLN A 486 -8.03 6.40 18.88
CA GLN A 486 -6.84 6.32 19.74
C GLN A 486 -5.71 7.33 19.45
N CYS A 487 -5.90 8.30 18.58
CA CYS A 487 -4.97 9.42 18.46
C CYS A 487 -5.39 10.56 19.38
N SER A 488 -4.46 11.05 20.22
CA SER A 488 -4.77 12.14 21.18
C SER A 488 -4.87 13.52 20.51
N HIS A 489 -4.33 13.67 19.30
CA HIS A 489 -4.30 14.97 18.62
C HIS A 489 -5.70 15.45 18.20
N PRO A 490 -6.05 16.75 18.43
CA PRO A 490 -7.39 17.29 18.14
C PRO A 490 -7.89 17.03 16.72
N ALA A 491 -7.05 17.18 15.69
CA ALA A 491 -7.42 16.97 14.30
C ALA A 491 -7.86 15.53 14.01
N PHE A 492 -7.27 14.52 14.67
CA PHE A 492 -7.69 13.12 14.53
C PHE A 492 -9.07 12.85 15.15
N ARG A 493 -9.38 13.51 16.27
CA ARG A 493 -10.72 13.42 16.87
C ARG A 493 -11.79 14.04 15.99
N LEU A 494 -11.47 15.15 15.33
CA LEU A 494 -12.37 15.76 14.33
C LEU A 494 -12.53 14.83 13.13
N ALA A 495 -11.42 14.26 12.62
CA ALA A 495 -11.44 13.33 11.50
C ALA A 495 -12.23 12.05 11.81
N GLU A 496 -12.12 11.49 13.03
CA GLU A 496 -12.93 10.36 13.48
C GLU A 496 -14.42 10.69 13.43
N GLN A 497 -14.83 11.84 13.97
CA GLN A 497 -16.22 12.27 13.96
C GLN A 497 -16.74 12.49 12.55
N ILE A 498 -15.96 13.13 11.70
CA ILE A 498 -16.34 13.39 10.31
C ILE A 498 -16.45 12.05 9.57
N SER A 499 -15.45 11.18 9.63
CA SER A 499 -15.47 9.90 8.95
C SER A 499 -16.65 9.02 9.38
N LEU A 500 -16.99 9.03 10.67
CA LEU A 500 -18.11 8.23 11.18
C LEU A 500 -19.47 8.78 10.75
N HIS A 501 -19.62 10.11 10.62
CA HIS A 501 -20.95 10.73 10.58
C HIS A 501 -21.23 11.61 9.34
N HIS A 502 -20.33 11.73 8.37
CA HIS A 502 -20.53 12.60 7.20
C HIS A 502 -21.68 12.14 6.28
N HIS A 503 -22.17 10.91 6.43
CA HIS A 503 -23.34 10.39 5.74
C HIS A 503 -24.62 10.36 6.59
N GLU A 504 -24.58 10.91 7.80
CA GLU A 504 -25.82 11.17 8.55
C GLU A 504 -26.59 12.31 7.88
N LYS A 505 -27.91 12.25 7.96
CA LYS A 505 -28.80 13.25 7.39
C LYS A 505 -29.58 13.97 8.47
N TRP A 506 -29.84 15.26 8.27
CA TRP A 506 -30.50 16.12 9.24
C TRP A 506 -31.84 15.54 9.75
N ASP A 507 -32.59 14.85 8.89
CA ASP A 507 -33.87 14.23 9.19
C ASP A 507 -33.77 12.87 9.91
N GLY A 508 -32.55 12.29 10.03
CA GLY A 508 -32.30 11.01 10.67
C GLY A 508 -32.39 9.80 9.72
N THR A 509 -32.51 10.01 8.40
CA THR A 509 -32.54 8.93 7.39
C THR A 509 -31.16 8.53 6.89
N GLY A 510 -30.10 9.09 7.47
CA GLY A 510 -28.70 8.80 7.15
C GLY A 510 -28.16 7.53 7.83
N TYR A 511 -26.85 7.33 7.70
CA TYR A 511 -26.13 6.20 8.31
C TYR A 511 -24.78 6.65 8.88
N PRO A 512 -24.13 5.88 9.77
CA PRO A 512 -24.42 4.51 10.20
C PRO A 512 -25.37 4.42 11.41
N LYS A 513 -25.65 5.53 12.13
CA LYS A 513 -26.42 5.51 13.38
C LYS A 513 -27.82 6.09 13.24
N GLY A 514 -28.16 6.72 12.13
CA GLY A 514 -29.45 7.40 11.92
C GLY A 514 -29.64 8.58 12.88
N LEU A 515 -28.58 9.33 13.17
CA LEU A 515 -28.64 10.50 14.04
C LEU A 515 -29.47 11.61 13.38
N LYS A 516 -30.18 12.39 14.21
CA LYS A 516 -31.08 13.43 13.73
C LYS A 516 -30.76 14.79 14.34
N GLY A 517 -30.78 15.84 13.51
CA GLY A 517 -30.63 17.22 13.93
C GLY A 517 -29.27 17.45 14.63
N ASP A 518 -29.33 18.13 15.77
CA ASP A 518 -28.13 18.49 16.56
C ASP A 518 -27.41 17.30 17.20
N ASN A 519 -27.99 16.08 17.17
CA ASN A 519 -27.27 14.87 17.59
C ASN A 519 -26.18 14.47 16.60
N ILE A 520 -26.21 14.98 15.35
CA ILE A 520 -25.13 14.78 14.39
C ILE A 520 -24.00 15.75 14.77
N PRO A 521 -22.75 15.26 14.94
CA PRO A 521 -21.62 16.15 15.22
C PRO A 521 -21.54 17.31 14.21
N GLU A 522 -21.38 18.52 14.68
CA GLU A 522 -21.42 19.72 13.83
C GLU A 522 -20.35 19.68 12.73
N VAL A 523 -19.15 19.17 13.05
CA VAL A 523 -18.06 18.98 12.08
C VAL A 523 -18.43 18.05 10.93
N ALA A 524 -19.23 17.02 11.20
CA ALA A 524 -19.73 16.10 10.17
C ALA A 524 -20.80 16.77 9.31
N ARG A 525 -21.69 17.61 9.88
CA ARG A 525 -22.68 18.39 9.13
C ARG A 525 -22.02 19.38 8.17
N ILE A 526 -20.94 20.03 8.60
CA ILE A 526 -20.14 20.94 7.76
C ILE A 526 -19.49 20.18 6.61
N ALA A 527 -18.83 19.06 6.91
CA ALA A 527 -18.12 18.25 5.91
C ALA A 527 -19.07 17.63 4.87
N ALA A 528 -20.27 17.18 5.28
CA ALA A 528 -21.27 16.59 4.40
C ALA A 528 -21.71 17.53 3.26
N LEU A 529 -21.84 18.84 3.53
CA LEU A 529 -22.16 19.82 2.50
C LEU A 529 -21.06 19.94 1.45
N ALA A 530 -19.81 20.00 1.89
CA ALA A 530 -18.64 20.09 1.03
C ALA A 530 -18.48 18.82 0.15
N ASP A 531 -18.63 17.64 0.76
CA ASP A 531 -18.53 16.35 0.06
C ASP A 531 -19.62 16.23 -1.01
N VAL A 532 -20.90 16.47 -0.68
CA VAL A 532 -21.99 16.35 -1.65
C VAL A 532 -21.86 17.36 -2.78
N TYR A 533 -21.46 18.61 -2.48
CA TYR A 533 -21.24 19.61 -3.51
C TYR A 533 -20.13 19.20 -4.48
N ASP A 534 -18.99 18.74 -3.97
CA ASP A 534 -17.88 18.27 -4.81
C ASP A 534 -18.29 17.04 -5.62
N ALA A 535 -19.00 16.08 -5.02
CA ALA A 535 -19.52 14.90 -5.70
C ALA A 535 -20.56 15.21 -6.80
N LEU A 536 -21.29 16.32 -6.69
CA LEU A 536 -22.23 16.77 -7.73
C LEU A 536 -21.51 17.49 -8.87
N THR A 537 -20.54 18.34 -8.57
CA THR A 537 -19.89 19.23 -9.54
C THR A 537 -18.72 18.59 -10.31
N HIS A 538 -18.29 17.38 -9.92
CA HIS A 538 -17.22 16.67 -10.61
C HIS A 538 -17.71 15.36 -11.24
N ALA A 539 -17.18 15.07 -12.44
CA ALA A 539 -17.49 13.83 -13.15
C ALA A 539 -16.90 12.62 -12.40
N ARG A 540 -17.69 11.56 -12.26
CA ARG A 540 -17.25 10.23 -11.79
C ARG A 540 -17.43 9.22 -12.93
N ALA A 541 -16.82 8.04 -12.85
CA ALA A 541 -16.83 7.03 -13.90
C ALA A 541 -18.25 6.72 -14.48
N TYR A 542 -19.30 7.03 -13.72
CA TYR A 542 -20.70 6.70 -14.06
C TYR A 542 -21.64 7.91 -14.02
N LYS A 543 -21.12 9.14 -13.82
CA LYS A 543 -21.96 10.34 -13.66
C LYS A 543 -21.30 11.56 -14.28
N HIS A 544 -22.06 12.27 -15.14
CA HIS A 544 -21.66 13.59 -15.63
C HIS A 544 -21.64 14.61 -14.49
N ALA A 545 -20.71 15.56 -14.54
CA ALA A 545 -20.67 16.69 -13.62
C ALA A 545 -21.92 17.58 -13.82
N TRP A 546 -22.52 17.97 -12.72
CA TRP A 546 -23.58 18.99 -12.72
C TRP A 546 -22.95 20.38 -12.78
N THR A 547 -23.71 21.33 -13.32
CA THR A 547 -23.34 22.74 -13.22
C THR A 547 -23.42 23.22 -11.76
N HIS A 548 -22.70 24.28 -11.46
CA HIS A 548 -22.81 24.93 -10.14
C HIS A 548 -24.25 25.25 -9.75
N ALA A 549 -25.04 25.80 -10.69
CA ALA A 549 -26.43 26.16 -10.45
C ALA A 549 -27.30 24.94 -10.10
N GLU A 550 -27.12 23.82 -10.81
CA GLU A 550 -27.86 22.59 -10.53
C GLU A 550 -27.48 22.01 -9.15
N ALA A 551 -26.19 22.03 -8.79
CA ALA A 551 -25.74 21.56 -7.49
C ALA A 551 -26.28 22.43 -6.33
N VAL A 552 -26.28 23.75 -6.48
CA VAL A 552 -26.85 24.68 -5.49
C VAL A 552 -28.35 24.44 -5.33
N LEU A 553 -29.11 24.30 -6.42
CA LEU A 553 -30.55 24.02 -6.36
C LEU A 553 -30.85 22.71 -5.62
N GLU A 554 -30.04 21.68 -5.81
CA GLU A 554 -30.23 20.40 -5.11
C GLU A 554 -29.92 20.52 -3.62
N ILE A 555 -28.87 21.26 -3.25
CA ILE A 555 -28.52 21.53 -1.85
C ILE A 555 -29.64 22.34 -1.16
N GLU A 556 -30.19 23.36 -1.86
CA GLU A 556 -31.36 24.10 -1.36
C GLU A 556 -32.59 23.21 -1.17
N ARG A 557 -32.90 22.38 -2.18
CA ARG A 557 -34.05 21.46 -2.15
C ARG A 557 -33.97 20.47 -0.99
N THR A 558 -32.77 20.05 -0.62
CA THR A 558 -32.53 19.08 0.46
C THR A 558 -32.25 19.72 1.81
N SER A 559 -32.39 21.04 1.91
CA SER A 559 -32.35 21.78 3.18
C SER A 559 -33.46 21.31 4.15
N GLY A 560 -33.09 21.07 5.39
CA GLY A 560 -34.00 20.55 6.41
C GLY A 560 -34.25 19.04 6.36
N THR A 561 -33.81 18.36 5.30
CA THR A 561 -33.86 16.89 5.18
C THR A 561 -32.46 16.29 5.20
N HIS A 562 -31.63 16.57 4.23
CA HIS A 562 -30.25 16.11 4.19
C HIS A 562 -29.35 17.01 5.04
N PHE A 563 -29.49 18.33 4.89
CA PHE A 563 -28.59 19.32 5.49
C PHE A 563 -29.28 20.25 6.50
N GLU A 564 -28.51 20.77 7.44
CA GLU A 564 -28.95 21.81 8.38
C GLU A 564 -29.23 23.12 7.61
N PRO A 565 -30.43 23.73 7.74
CA PRO A 565 -30.81 24.93 6.96
C PRO A 565 -29.86 26.12 7.16
N ARG A 566 -29.36 26.35 8.38
CA ARG A 566 -28.41 27.42 8.70
C ARG A 566 -27.13 27.28 7.89
N MET A 567 -26.60 26.06 7.82
CA MET A 567 -25.35 25.76 7.10
C MET A 567 -25.53 25.85 5.59
N VAL A 568 -26.67 25.41 5.06
CA VAL A 568 -27.01 25.55 3.62
C VAL A 568 -26.92 27.02 3.20
N THR A 569 -27.55 27.94 3.96
CA THR A 569 -27.53 29.37 3.63
C THR A 569 -26.11 29.95 3.63
N ALA A 570 -25.28 29.57 4.60
CA ALA A 570 -23.88 30.01 4.66
C ALA A 570 -23.04 29.41 3.53
N PHE A 571 -23.23 28.13 3.21
CA PHE A 571 -22.50 27.41 2.17
C PHE A 571 -22.75 27.98 0.78
N ILE A 572 -24.01 28.24 0.42
CA ILE A 572 -24.36 28.81 -0.89
C ILE A 572 -23.71 30.17 -1.08
N LYS A 573 -23.79 31.04 -0.09
CA LYS A 573 -23.12 32.36 -0.13
C LYS A 573 -21.61 32.20 -0.32
N LEU A 574 -21.01 31.25 0.34
CA LEU A 574 -19.58 30.96 0.26
C LEU A 574 -19.18 30.50 -1.15
N VAL A 575 -19.83 29.45 -1.69
CA VAL A 575 -19.45 28.90 -2.99
C VAL A 575 -19.73 29.87 -4.14
N ASP A 576 -20.80 30.67 -4.06
CA ASP A 576 -21.10 31.75 -5.01
C ASP A 576 -20.02 32.83 -5.00
N HIS A 577 -19.55 33.20 -3.79
CA HIS A 577 -18.46 34.17 -3.65
C HIS A 577 -17.16 33.62 -4.23
N LEU A 578 -16.78 32.40 -3.87
CA LEU A 578 -15.55 31.77 -4.33
C LEU A 578 -15.52 31.58 -5.85
N ARG A 579 -16.63 31.13 -6.46
CA ARG A 579 -16.71 30.98 -7.92
C ARG A 579 -16.61 32.33 -8.65
N ARG A 580 -17.21 33.38 -8.12
CA ARG A 580 -17.05 34.73 -8.69
C ARG A 580 -15.60 35.24 -8.56
N SER A 581 -14.93 34.93 -7.45
CA SER A 581 -13.57 35.41 -7.19
C SER A 581 -12.51 34.65 -7.99
N HIS A 582 -12.69 33.35 -8.23
CA HIS A 582 -11.67 32.48 -8.84
C HIS A 582 -12.02 32.04 -10.28
N GLY A 583 -13.28 32.19 -10.73
CA GLY A 583 -13.71 31.83 -12.08
C GLY A 583 -13.33 30.40 -12.47
N GLU A 584 -12.65 30.23 -13.60
CA GLU A 584 -12.19 28.93 -14.12
C GLU A 584 -11.14 28.27 -13.22
N ARG A 585 -10.44 29.03 -12.37
CA ARG A 585 -9.44 28.51 -11.43
C ARG A 585 -10.01 28.08 -10.08
N PHE A 586 -11.33 28.01 -9.94
CA PHE A 586 -11.98 27.65 -8.68
C PHE A 586 -11.52 26.27 -8.16
N ASP A 587 -11.51 25.27 -9.02
CA ASP A 587 -11.14 23.90 -8.62
C ASP A 587 -9.63 23.78 -8.31
N ASP A 588 -8.77 24.49 -9.03
CA ASP A 588 -7.35 24.58 -8.74
C ASP A 588 -7.08 25.27 -7.38
N TYR A 589 -7.81 26.34 -7.09
CA TYR A 589 -7.72 27.02 -5.79
C TYR A 589 -8.12 26.07 -4.64
N LEU A 590 -9.18 25.31 -4.79
CA LEU A 590 -9.61 24.36 -3.77
C LEU A 590 -8.63 23.20 -3.58
N ALA A 591 -7.96 22.77 -4.64
CA ALA A 591 -7.01 21.66 -4.62
C ALA A 591 -5.55 22.09 -4.39
N GLU A 592 -5.26 23.40 -4.22
CA GLU A 592 -3.90 23.95 -4.17
C GLU A 592 -2.98 23.25 -3.15
N ALA A 593 -3.51 22.91 -1.97
CA ALA A 593 -2.75 22.19 -0.95
C ALA A 593 -2.33 20.76 -1.41
N GLY A 594 -3.07 20.14 -2.32
CA GLY A 594 -2.72 18.85 -2.89
C GLY A 594 -1.45 18.86 -3.73
N ASN A 595 -1.14 20.01 -4.35
CA ASN A 595 0.07 20.16 -5.18
C ASN A 595 1.36 20.09 -4.35
N HIS A 596 1.30 20.20 -3.04
CA HIS A 596 2.42 20.06 -2.11
C HIS A 596 2.56 18.66 -1.52
N SER A 597 1.65 17.74 -1.82
CA SER A 597 1.75 16.35 -1.37
C SER A 597 2.94 15.64 -2.03
N SER A 598 3.87 15.13 -1.21
CA SER A 598 5.05 14.40 -1.70
C SER A 598 4.67 13.19 -2.57
N PHE A 599 3.54 12.53 -2.27
CA PHE A 599 3.05 11.39 -3.04
C PHE A 599 2.48 11.83 -4.40
N ILE A 600 1.67 12.90 -4.45
CA ILE A 600 1.12 13.44 -5.71
C ILE A 600 2.27 13.93 -6.59
N GLN A 601 3.23 14.67 -6.04
CA GLN A 601 4.42 15.10 -6.77
C GLN A 601 5.24 13.90 -7.31
N ALA A 602 5.43 12.85 -6.50
CA ALA A 602 6.13 11.64 -6.93
C ALA A 602 5.38 10.96 -8.08
N ARG A 603 4.06 10.87 -8.00
CA ARG A 603 3.21 10.29 -9.03
C ARG A 603 3.22 11.11 -10.33
N ASP A 604 3.06 12.43 -10.22
CA ASP A 604 3.09 13.33 -11.39
C ASP A 604 4.48 13.27 -12.05
N LYS A 605 5.55 13.25 -11.26
CA LYS A 605 6.92 13.06 -11.75
C LYS A 605 7.13 11.70 -12.41
N MET A 606 6.52 10.65 -11.87
CA MET A 606 6.51 9.33 -12.51
C MET A 606 5.85 9.38 -13.89
N HIS A 607 4.68 10.01 -14.00
CA HIS A 607 3.99 10.13 -15.30
C HIS A 607 4.77 10.98 -16.28
N GLU A 608 5.40 12.07 -15.84
CA GLU A 608 6.29 12.89 -16.64
C GLU A 608 7.45 12.06 -17.18
N MET A 609 8.21 11.38 -16.32
CA MET A 609 9.32 10.51 -16.71
C MET A 609 8.90 9.41 -17.69
N LEU A 610 7.76 8.76 -17.43
CA LEU A 610 7.25 7.71 -18.31
C LEU A 610 6.82 8.24 -19.67
N ASN A 611 6.23 9.44 -19.74
CA ASN A 611 5.85 10.08 -21.00
C ASN A 611 7.09 10.52 -21.80
N GLU A 612 8.14 11.00 -21.13
CA GLU A 612 9.42 11.32 -21.77
C GLU A 612 10.10 10.06 -22.32
N MET A 613 10.02 8.93 -21.60
CA MET A 613 10.65 7.67 -21.98
C MET A 613 9.87 6.92 -23.07
N GLU A 614 8.57 6.80 -22.92
CA GLU A 614 7.70 6.04 -23.84
C GLU A 614 6.26 6.54 -23.77
N PRO A 615 5.85 7.48 -24.63
CA PRO A 615 4.48 7.95 -24.70
C PRO A 615 3.56 6.84 -25.23
N LEU A 616 2.38 6.68 -24.60
CA LEU A 616 1.33 5.78 -25.09
C LEU A 616 0.43 6.50 -26.08
N ALA A 617 0.04 5.80 -27.15
CA ALA A 617 -0.92 6.33 -28.11
C ALA A 617 -2.34 6.36 -27.51
N PRO A 618 -3.21 7.29 -27.98
CA PRO A 618 -4.62 7.27 -27.60
C PRO A 618 -5.25 5.91 -27.96
N GLY A 619 -5.85 5.23 -26.98
CA GLY A 619 -6.48 3.90 -27.15
C GLY A 619 -5.61 2.71 -26.69
N GLU A 620 -4.35 2.92 -26.28
CA GLU A 620 -3.54 1.88 -25.62
C GLU A 620 -3.80 1.77 -24.10
N LEU A 621 -4.55 2.71 -23.55
CA LEU A 621 -5.02 2.67 -22.16
C LEU A 621 -6.34 1.90 -22.08
N LEU A 622 -6.49 1.03 -21.05
CA LEU A 622 -7.74 0.31 -20.73
C LEU A 622 -8.85 1.25 -20.27
#